data_31a2a5b75f0adc5f6619810f1312a477
#
_entry.id   31a2a5b75f0adc5f6619810f1312a477
#
_cell.length_a   1.000
_cell.length_b   1.000
_cell.length_c   1.000
_cell.angle_alpha   90.00
_cell.angle_beta   90.00
_cell.angle_gamma   90.00
#
_symmetry.space_group_name_H-M   'P 1'
#
loop_
_entity.id
_entity.type
_entity.pdbx_description
1 polymer ?
#
loop_
_entity_poly.entity_id
_entity_poly.type
_entity_poly.pdbx_seq_one_letter_code
_entity_poly.pdbx_strand_id
1 'polypeptide(L)'
;MADADRNLNATETRGMSDIARADSREAATSGPLAGLRVLDLTSVVLGPLATQILGDYGADIIKVETLEGDLMRANGVSLHAGMSSVFLAINRNKRSLALDLKSLDGAAVLKRLIAGVDVLVHNMRVSAIDRLGFGYAAVAALKPDIVYCAATGFGQDGPDRDKPAFDDVIQAACGLASLNSLGRETPEYFPSLIADKTTGMALVNAVLAALLYRARTGQGQYVEVPMFETMVAFTLAEHLGGLTFEPSPTGAGYARLLKGGRKPAPTLDGHIAVLPYTGEHWSAFFKAAGRPDLAEKYGVADRQARNANIAAMYGDMAEMTRQRTTAEWLNICAKLDIPATSIVALDALPDHPHLQAVGLFQAAQHPSEGAIRYVNPPTRFAATPAKVRLPAPLLGQHTREILLEAGYEEKEISSLQVRRVVTQSG
;
A
#
# COMPACT_ATOMS: atom_id res chain seq x y z
N MET A 1 16.42 49.83 36.53
CA MET A 1 16.55 49.52 35.07
C MET A 1 16.89 48.05 34.76
N ALA A 2 17.00 47.15 35.71
CA ALA A 2 17.40 45.74 35.47
C ALA A 2 16.21 44.75 35.46
N ASP A 3 14.98 45.18 35.82
CA ASP A 3 13.79 44.28 35.86
C ASP A 3 12.86 44.42 34.62
N ALA A 4 13.05 45.45 33.79
CA ALA A 4 12.25 45.63 32.57
C ALA A 4 12.74 44.76 31.39
N ASP A 5 14.04 44.43 31.33
CA ASP A 5 14.64 43.63 30.26
C ASP A 5 14.41 42.12 30.40
N ARG A 6 14.10 41.61 31.61
CA ARG A 6 13.78 40.19 31.80
C ARG A 6 12.37 39.80 31.34
N ASN A 7 11.43 40.73 31.35
CA ASN A 7 10.07 40.48 30.92
C ASN A 7 9.85 40.54 29.39
N LEU A 8 10.67 41.32 28.68
CA LEU A 8 10.63 41.40 27.22
C LEU A 8 11.17 40.13 26.56
N ASN A 9 12.24 39.55 27.06
CA ASN A 9 12.82 38.31 26.54
C ASN A 9 11.92 37.05 26.79
N ALA A 10 11.14 37.04 27.86
CA ALA A 10 10.21 35.93 28.17
C ALA A 10 8.96 35.97 27.32
N THR A 11 8.55 37.15 26.85
CA THR A 11 7.34 37.30 25.99
C THR A 11 7.70 37.04 24.52
N GLU A 12 8.90 37.41 24.06
CA GLU A 12 9.37 37.13 22.71
C GLU A 12 9.67 35.64 22.50
N THR A 13 10.28 34.98 23.48
CA THR A 13 10.52 33.50 23.39
C THR A 13 9.25 32.69 23.45
N ARG A 14 8.20 33.11 24.16
CA ARG A 14 6.87 32.48 24.12
C ARG A 14 6.19 32.70 22.75
N GLY A 15 6.22 33.91 22.20
CA GLY A 15 5.64 34.20 20.89
C GLY A 15 6.29 33.41 19.75
N MET A 16 7.62 33.27 19.76
CA MET A 16 8.34 32.46 18.75
C MET A 16 8.06 30.96 18.87
N SER A 17 7.89 30.43 20.10
CA SER A 17 7.53 29.03 20.31
C SER A 17 6.09 28.73 19.88
N ASP A 18 5.17 29.66 20.03
CA ASP A 18 3.78 29.52 19.64
C ASP A 18 3.57 29.72 18.13
N ILE A 19 4.36 30.60 17.50
CA ILE A 19 4.39 30.76 16.04
C ILE A 19 5.01 29.51 15.39
N ALA A 20 6.12 28.98 15.92
CA ALA A 20 6.73 27.75 15.43
C ALA A 20 5.83 26.52 15.64
N ARG A 21 5.02 26.49 16.71
CA ARG A 21 3.99 25.47 16.94
C ARG A 21 2.77 25.65 16.03
N ALA A 22 2.37 26.86 15.70
CA ALA A 22 1.31 27.14 14.74
C ALA A 22 1.74 26.77 13.31
N ASP A 23 2.94 27.15 12.89
CA ASP A 23 3.52 26.76 11.59
C ASP A 23 3.72 25.24 11.46
N SER A 24 4.12 24.55 12.53
CA SER A 24 4.21 23.08 12.54
C SER A 24 2.83 22.40 12.48
N ARG A 25 1.79 23.00 13.07
CA ARG A 25 0.40 22.50 12.95
C ARG A 25 -0.20 22.79 11.58
N GLU A 26 0.05 23.95 10.98
CA GLU A 26 -0.42 24.24 9.60
C GLU A 26 0.27 23.37 8.55
N ALA A 27 1.58 23.10 8.71
CA ALA A 27 2.27 22.10 7.88
C ALA A 27 1.76 20.66 8.10
N ALA A 28 1.27 20.34 9.31
CA ALA A 28 0.68 19.04 9.66
C ALA A 28 -0.72 18.83 9.05
N THR A 29 -1.40 19.86 8.56
CA THR A 29 -2.79 19.81 8.09
C THR A 29 -2.95 19.95 6.58
N SER A 30 -1.91 19.67 5.77
CA SER A 30 -2.02 19.68 4.31
C SER A 30 -2.39 18.30 3.78
N GLY A 31 -3.38 18.23 2.89
CA GLY A 31 -3.81 17.00 2.24
C GLY A 31 -5.34 16.85 2.25
N PRO A 32 -5.91 15.96 1.40
CA PRO A 32 -7.36 15.80 1.31
C PRO A 32 -8.01 15.21 2.58
N LEU A 33 -7.22 14.58 3.46
CA LEU A 33 -7.66 14.01 4.74
C LEU A 33 -7.17 14.83 5.95
N ALA A 34 -6.76 16.08 5.73
CA ALA A 34 -6.35 16.96 6.82
C ALA A 34 -7.48 17.12 7.87
N GLY A 35 -7.11 17.04 9.14
CA GLY A 35 -8.06 17.10 10.26
C GLY A 35 -8.68 15.75 10.67
N LEU A 36 -8.50 14.70 9.88
CA LEU A 36 -8.92 13.34 10.28
C LEU A 36 -7.84 12.64 11.09
N ARG A 37 -8.24 11.92 12.13
CA ARG A 37 -7.36 11.14 13.00
C ARG A 37 -7.66 9.66 12.89
N VAL A 38 -6.63 8.85 12.66
CA VAL A 38 -6.71 7.39 12.50
C VAL A 38 -5.94 6.69 13.61
N LEU A 39 -6.60 5.80 14.33
CA LEU A 39 -5.97 4.89 15.29
C LEU A 39 -5.60 3.60 14.57
N ASP A 40 -4.30 3.38 14.39
CA ASP A 40 -3.72 2.27 13.64
C ASP A 40 -3.22 1.18 14.60
N LEU A 41 -4.00 0.09 14.74
CA LEU A 41 -3.63 -1.11 15.49
C LEU A 41 -3.14 -2.23 14.55
N THR A 42 -2.68 -1.88 13.36
CA THR A 42 -2.23 -2.85 12.37
C THR A 42 -0.75 -3.18 12.51
N SER A 43 -0.36 -4.34 12.00
CA SER A 43 1.02 -4.79 11.95
C SER A 43 1.33 -5.46 10.61
N VAL A 44 2.58 -5.77 10.36
CA VAL A 44 3.11 -6.42 9.15
C VAL A 44 3.06 -5.47 7.95
N VAL A 45 2.30 -5.73 6.88
CA VAL A 45 2.36 -4.92 5.64
C VAL A 45 1.01 -4.34 5.24
N LEU A 46 -0.03 -5.17 5.15
CA LEU A 46 -1.35 -4.78 4.63
C LEU A 46 -1.88 -3.49 5.27
N GLY A 47 -2.08 -3.54 6.59
CA GLY A 47 -2.63 -2.41 7.34
C GLY A 47 -1.69 -1.23 7.42
N PRO A 48 -0.38 -1.43 7.76
CA PRO A 48 0.59 -0.34 7.79
C PRO A 48 0.73 0.40 6.47
N LEU A 49 0.66 -0.28 5.32
CA LEU A 49 0.63 0.37 4.00
C LEU A 49 -0.63 1.21 3.82
N ALA A 50 -1.79 0.68 4.19
CA ALA A 50 -3.05 1.41 4.08
C ALA A 50 -3.05 2.69 4.92
N THR A 51 -2.65 2.58 6.20
CA THR A 51 -2.61 3.73 7.10
C THR A 51 -1.51 4.72 6.73
N GLN A 52 -0.39 4.27 6.13
CA GLN A 52 0.59 5.18 5.52
C GLN A 52 -0.02 6.00 4.38
N ILE A 53 -0.77 5.37 3.46
CA ILE A 53 -1.42 6.08 2.34
C ILE A 53 -2.40 7.14 2.89
N LEU A 54 -3.19 6.80 3.92
CA LEU A 54 -4.05 7.78 4.59
C LEU A 54 -3.24 8.92 5.22
N GLY A 55 -2.08 8.62 5.81
CA GLY A 55 -1.13 9.58 6.33
C GLY A 55 -0.52 10.45 5.23
N ASP A 56 -0.14 9.88 4.08
CA ASP A 56 0.33 10.61 2.91
C ASP A 56 -0.73 11.59 2.37
N TYR A 57 -2.01 11.24 2.55
CA TYR A 57 -3.16 12.09 2.19
C TYR A 57 -3.52 13.12 3.28
N GLY A 58 -2.77 13.20 4.36
CA GLY A 58 -2.92 14.27 5.36
C GLY A 58 -3.54 13.85 6.69
N ALA A 59 -4.01 12.62 6.85
CA ALA A 59 -4.54 12.15 8.13
C ALA A 59 -3.44 12.09 9.21
N ASP A 60 -3.82 12.36 10.46
CA ASP A 60 -2.99 12.12 11.65
C ASP A 60 -3.09 10.66 12.05
N ILE A 61 -2.02 9.90 11.87
CA ILE A 61 -1.99 8.45 12.13
C ILE A 61 -1.30 8.19 13.47
N ILE A 62 -2.06 7.64 14.43
CA ILE A 62 -1.51 7.14 15.70
C ILE A 62 -1.35 5.63 15.58
N LYS A 63 -0.10 5.18 15.36
CA LYS A 63 0.23 3.75 15.34
C LYS A 63 0.45 3.25 16.76
N VAL A 64 -0.42 2.36 17.21
CA VAL A 64 -0.31 1.67 18.50
C VAL A 64 0.40 0.34 18.28
N GLU A 65 1.53 0.17 18.94
CA GLU A 65 2.38 -1.01 18.86
C GLU A 65 2.46 -1.69 20.23
N THR A 66 2.76 -3.00 20.25
CA THR A 66 3.17 -3.66 21.50
C THR A 66 4.49 -3.05 22.00
N LEU A 67 4.88 -3.37 23.21
CA LEU A 67 6.17 -2.89 23.77
C LEU A 67 7.39 -3.42 23.01
N GLU A 68 7.22 -4.53 22.28
CA GLU A 68 8.24 -5.13 21.40
C GLU A 68 8.22 -4.53 19.97
N GLY A 69 7.15 -3.82 19.62
CA GLY A 69 6.97 -3.20 18.31
C GLY A 69 6.36 -4.11 17.25
N ASP A 70 6.20 -3.56 16.07
CA ASP A 70 5.75 -4.27 14.85
C ASP A 70 6.81 -5.27 14.38
N LEU A 71 6.39 -6.44 13.93
CA LEU A 71 7.29 -7.47 13.38
C LEU A 71 8.16 -6.95 12.24
N MET A 72 7.66 -6.01 11.45
CA MET A 72 8.42 -5.43 10.33
C MET A 72 9.59 -4.56 10.79
N ARG A 73 9.68 -4.18 12.05
CA ARG A 73 10.85 -3.47 12.58
C ARG A 73 12.14 -4.29 12.48
N ALA A 74 12.04 -5.63 12.47
CA ALA A 74 13.18 -6.55 12.37
C ALA A 74 13.35 -7.20 10.99
N ASN A 75 12.39 -7.03 10.05
CA ASN A 75 12.38 -7.71 8.76
C ASN A 75 12.91 -6.83 7.64
N GLY A 76 14.00 -7.25 7.01
CA GLY A 76 14.68 -6.53 5.93
C GLY A 76 16.04 -5.99 6.34
N VAL A 77 16.67 -5.23 5.46
CA VAL A 77 17.95 -4.58 5.76
C VAL A 77 17.75 -3.49 6.80
N SER A 78 18.60 -3.42 7.81
CA SER A 78 18.58 -2.41 8.88
C SER A 78 19.98 -1.86 9.12
N LEU A 79 20.11 -0.56 9.30
CA LEU A 79 21.32 0.07 9.82
C LEU A 79 21.32 0.03 11.37
N HIS A 80 20.16 0.30 11.96
CA HIS A 80 19.96 0.23 13.40
C HIS A 80 18.79 -0.72 13.74
N ALA A 81 18.85 -1.34 14.91
CA ALA A 81 17.83 -2.26 15.38
C ALA A 81 16.45 -1.59 15.44
N GLY A 82 15.42 -2.27 14.95
CA GLY A 82 14.04 -1.78 14.96
C GLY A 82 13.68 -0.81 13.83
N MET A 83 14.60 -0.54 12.90
CA MET A 83 14.39 0.37 11.77
C MET A 83 14.72 -0.30 10.43
N SER A 84 14.03 -1.38 10.14
CA SER A 84 14.22 -2.10 8.88
C SER A 84 13.76 -1.29 7.66
N SER A 85 14.32 -1.61 6.50
CA SER A 85 13.94 -1.01 5.22
C SER A 85 12.45 -1.17 4.90
N VAL A 86 11.84 -2.30 5.28
CA VAL A 86 10.40 -2.53 5.10
C VAL A 86 9.59 -1.64 6.02
N PHE A 87 9.97 -1.55 7.31
CA PHE A 87 9.29 -0.67 8.26
C PHE A 87 9.36 0.80 7.83
N LEU A 88 10.54 1.26 7.42
CA LEU A 88 10.76 2.61 6.89
C LEU A 88 9.89 2.91 5.66
N ALA A 89 9.70 1.92 4.79
CA ALA A 89 8.94 2.09 3.54
C ALA A 89 7.43 2.25 3.75
N ILE A 90 6.85 1.70 4.83
CA ILE A 90 5.40 1.61 5.01
C ILE A 90 4.87 2.24 6.32
N ASN A 91 5.71 3.00 7.06
CA ASN A 91 5.28 3.62 8.33
C ASN A 91 5.62 5.12 8.46
N ARG A 92 6.00 5.79 7.34
CA ARG A 92 6.10 7.25 7.35
C ARG A 92 4.75 7.91 7.61
N ASN A 93 4.76 9.18 7.99
CA ASN A 93 3.56 9.95 8.33
C ASN A 93 2.74 9.37 9.48
N LYS A 94 3.41 8.61 10.39
CA LYS A 94 2.79 8.06 11.59
C LYS A 94 3.48 8.55 12.85
N ARG A 95 2.70 8.65 13.92
CA ARG A 95 3.18 8.85 15.29
C ARG A 95 3.05 7.52 16.04
N SER A 96 4.15 7.03 16.66
CA SER A 96 4.18 5.73 17.36
C SER A 96 3.90 5.90 18.84
N LEU A 97 2.98 5.09 19.34
CA LEU A 97 2.68 4.83 20.76
C LEU A 97 2.96 3.36 21.06
N ALA A 98 3.90 3.07 21.95
CA ALA A 98 4.13 1.72 22.46
C ALA A 98 3.29 1.48 23.71
N LEU A 99 2.36 0.49 23.66
CA LEU A 99 1.30 0.30 24.63
C LEU A 99 1.03 -1.19 24.91
N ASP A 100 1.05 -1.60 26.18
CA ASP A 100 0.59 -2.92 26.59
C ASP A 100 -0.94 -2.99 26.68
N LEU A 101 -1.60 -3.42 25.62
CA LEU A 101 -3.05 -3.59 25.56
C LEU A 101 -3.59 -4.73 26.42
N LYS A 102 -2.72 -5.59 26.97
CA LYS A 102 -3.14 -6.69 27.87
C LYS A 102 -3.33 -6.20 29.32
N SER A 103 -2.73 -5.07 29.68
CA SER A 103 -2.90 -4.46 30.98
C SER A 103 -4.21 -3.65 31.07
N LEU A 104 -4.81 -3.58 32.27
CA LEU A 104 -6.00 -2.76 32.49
C LEU A 104 -5.75 -1.27 32.21
N ASP A 105 -4.59 -0.78 32.58
CA ASP A 105 -4.20 0.61 32.33
C ASP A 105 -4.01 0.89 30.83
N GLY A 106 -3.40 -0.04 30.10
CA GLY A 106 -3.27 0.08 28.65
C GLY A 106 -4.62 0.05 27.93
N ALA A 107 -5.53 -0.79 28.39
CA ALA A 107 -6.91 -0.77 27.91
C ALA A 107 -7.61 0.57 28.21
N ALA A 108 -7.37 1.18 29.38
CA ALA A 108 -7.90 2.50 29.72
C ALA A 108 -7.32 3.59 28.82
N VAL A 109 -6.01 3.53 28.52
CA VAL A 109 -5.37 4.44 27.55
C VAL A 109 -6.04 4.33 26.19
N LEU A 110 -6.19 3.13 25.64
CA LEU A 110 -6.78 2.93 24.32
C LEU A 110 -8.24 3.43 24.25
N LYS A 111 -9.04 3.18 25.28
CA LYS A 111 -10.43 3.71 25.37
C LYS A 111 -10.46 5.23 25.28
N ARG A 112 -9.52 5.90 25.96
CA ARG A 112 -9.43 7.37 25.94
C ARG A 112 -9.01 7.90 24.56
N LEU A 113 -8.11 7.21 23.87
CA LEU A 113 -7.71 7.54 22.49
C LEU A 113 -8.85 7.37 21.49
N ILE A 114 -9.67 6.30 21.64
CA ILE A 114 -10.82 6.03 20.76
C ILE A 114 -11.80 7.19 20.74
N ALA A 115 -12.02 7.86 21.86
CA ALA A 115 -12.92 9.01 21.93
C ALA A 115 -12.50 10.19 21.04
N GLY A 116 -11.20 10.30 20.72
CA GLY A 116 -10.62 11.40 19.95
C GLY A 116 -10.26 11.08 18.49
N VAL A 117 -10.68 9.92 17.94
CA VAL A 117 -10.31 9.52 16.59
C VAL A 117 -11.53 9.32 15.69
N ASP A 118 -11.33 9.44 14.38
CA ASP A 118 -12.36 9.28 13.36
C ASP A 118 -12.46 7.86 12.85
N VAL A 119 -11.31 7.19 12.77
CA VAL A 119 -11.17 5.85 12.21
C VAL A 119 -10.33 5.00 13.16
N LEU A 120 -10.75 3.75 13.39
CA LEU A 120 -9.94 2.70 13.98
C LEU A 120 -9.70 1.63 12.92
N VAL A 121 -8.44 1.26 12.72
CA VAL A 121 -8.04 0.20 11.78
C VAL A 121 -7.26 -0.86 12.54
N HIS A 122 -7.60 -2.14 12.33
CA HIS A 122 -6.81 -3.27 12.84
C HIS A 122 -6.76 -4.42 11.83
N ASN A 123 -5.73 -5.25 11.94
CA ASN A 123 -5.63 -6.52 11.23
C ASN A 123 -5.41 -7.71 12.18
N MET A 124 -5.84 -7.55 13.42
CA MET A 124 -5.91 -8.62 14.41
C MET A 124 -7.08 -9.54 14.07
N ARG A 125 -6.98 -10.83 14.45
CA ARG A 125 -8.15 -11.71 14.40
C ARG A 125 -9.29 -11.09 15.22
N VAL A 126 -10.51 -11.14 14.69
CA VAL A 126 -11.69 -10.54 15.37
C VAL A 126 -11.87 -11.11 16.75
N SER A 127 -11.73 -12.43 16.92
CA SER A 127 -11.79 -13.07 18.24
C SER A 127 -10.71 -12.58 19.23
N ALA A 128 -9.57 -12.10 18.73
CA ALA A 128 -8.51 -11.58 19.60
C ALA A 128 -8.78 -10.14 20.06
N ILE A 129 -9.22 -9.26 19.16
CA ILE A 129 -9.55 -7.88 19.52
C ILE A 129 -10.81 -7.82 20.40
N ASP A 130 -11.76 -8.74 20.20
CA ASP A 130 -12.94 -8.89 21.07
C ASP A 130 -12.54 -9.27 22.50
N ARG A 131 -11.62 -10.22 22.67
CA ARG A 131 -11.09 -10.59 23.99
C ARG A 131 -10.35 -9.45 24.69
N LEU A 132 -9.74 -8.53 23.93
CA LEU A 132 -9.15 -7.32 24.48
C LEU A 132 -10.20 -6.26 24.87
N GLY A 133 -11.47 -6.45 24.52
CA GLY A 133 -12.56 -5.51 24.80
C GLY A 133 -12.67 -4.36 23.79
N PHE A 134 -12.10 -4.51 22.58
CA PHE A 134 -12.07 -3.50 21.53
C PHE A 134 -12.69 -3.96 20.21
N GLY A 135 -13.58 -4.95 20.24
CA GLY A 135 -14.43 -5.28 19.10
C GLY A 135 -15.40 -4.15 18.76
N TYR A 136 -15.97 -4.22 17.56
CA TYR A 136 -16.80 -3.13 17.03
C TYR A 136 -17.91 -2.66 17.98
N ALA A 137 -18.67 -3.59 18.58
CA ALA A 137 -19.76 -3.23 19.50
C ALA A 137 -19.27 -2.40 20.69
N ALA A 138 -18.16 -2.79 21.29
CA ALA A 138 -17.58 -2.08 22.43
C ALA A 138 -17.03 -0.70 22.02
N VAL A 139 -16.39 -0.60 20.86
CA VAL A 139 -15.83 0.66 20.33
C VAL A 139 -16.94 1.61 19.89
N ALA A 140 -17.98 1.12 19.21
CA ALA A 140 -19.14 1.91 18.80
C ALA A 140 -19.93 2.43 20.01
N ALA A 141 -19.97 1.72 21.12
CA ALA A 141 -20.57 2.21 22.37
C ALA A 141 -19.80 3.41 22.96
N LEU A 142 -18.47 3.48 22.76
CA LEU A 142 -17.64 4.62 23.18
C LEU A 142 -17.72 5.79 22.19
N LYS A 143 -17.81 5.49 20.91
CA LYS A 143 -17.83 6.48 19.81
C LYS A 143 -18.75 6.01 18.67
N PRO A 144 -20.05 6.39 18.71
CA PRO A 144 -21.06 5.86 17.79
C PRO A 144 -20.83 6.23 16.31
N ASP A 145 -20.13 7.33 16.04
CA ASP A 145 -19.81 7.80 14.69
C ASP A 145 -18.46 7.30 14.15
N ILE A 146 -17.81 6.35 14.84
CA ILE A 146 -16.51 5.82 14.43
C ILE A 146 -16.62 4.99 13.15
N VAL A 147 -15.67 5.15 12.25
CA VAL A 147 -15.41 4.21 11.16
C VAL A 147 -14.47 3.14 11.69
N TYR A 148 -14.96 1.93 11.87
CA TYR A 148 -14.21 0.81 12.42
C TYR A 148 -13.87 -0.18 11.32
N CYS A 149 -12.58 -0.34 10.97
CA CYS A 149 -12.13 -1.17 9.86
C CYS A 149 -11.34 -2.37 10.35
N ALA A 150 -11.81 -3.57 10.03
CA ALA A 150 -11.13 -4.84 10.26
C ALA A 150 -10.58 -5.39 8.95
N ALA A 151 -9.25 -5.47 8.82
CA ALA A 151 -8.60 -6.17 7.72
C ALA A 151 -8.31 -7.61 8.15
N THR A 152 -9.11 -8.55 7.68
CA THR A 152 -9.08 -9.96 8.08
C THR A 152 -8.40 -10.84 7.04
N GLY A 153 -7.94 -12.03 7.41
CA GLY A 153 -7.42 -13.01 6.45
C GLY A 153 -8.52 -13.58 5.57
N PHE A 154 -9.64 -13.92 6.19
CA PHE A 154 -10.84 -14.51 5.57
C PHE A 154 -12.08 -13.80 6.10
N GLY A 155 -13.14 -13.80 5.30
CA GLY A 155 -14.43 -13.22 5.65
C GLY A 155 -15.04 -13.87 6.90
N GLN A 156 -15.61 -13.05 7.78
CA GLN A 156 -16.03 -13.48 9.11
C GLN A 156 -17.30 -14.33 9.10
N ASP A 157 -18.05 -14.31 8.02
CA ASP A 157 -19.22 -15.20 7.82
C ASP A 157 -18.82 -16.58 7.29
N GLY A 158 -17.56 -16.78 6.89
CA GLY A 158 -17.05 -18.02 6.32
C GLY A 158 -16.51 -19.01 7.37
N PRO A 159 -16.35 -20.29 6.96
CA PRO A 159 -15.80 -21.34 7.85
C PRO A 159 -14.33 -21.11 8.20
N ASP A 160 -13.60 -20.31 7.42
CA ASP A 160 -12.18 -20.08 7.56
C ASP A 160 -11.82 -18.82 8.35
N ARG A 161 -12.83 -18.12 8.92
CA ARG A 161 -12.70 -16.82 9.61
C ARG A 161 -11.58 -16.74 10.66
N ASP A 162 -11.29 -17.84 11.32
CA ASP A 162 -10.26 -17.89 12.40
C ASP A 162 -8.91 -18.45 11.91
N LYS A 163 -8.78 -18.84 10.64
CA LYS A 163 -7.53 -19.35 10.08
C LYS A 163 -6.47 -18.25 10.04
N PRO A 164 -5.20 -18.58 10.33
CA PRO A 164 -4.09 -17.66 10.11
C PRO A 164 -3.90 -17.39 8.62
N ALA A 165 -3.63 -16.14 8.28
CA ALA A 165 -3.36 -15.73 6.91
C ALA A 165 -2.13 -14.81 6.85
N PHE A 166 -1.30 -15.05 5.85
CA PHE A 166 -0.22 -14.18 5.39
C PHE A 166 -0.25 -14.17 3.87
N ASP A 167 0.51 -13.29 3.26
CA ASP A 167 0.54 -13.07 1.81
C ASP A 167 0.61 -14.37 1.00
N ASP A 168 1.62 -15.21 1.24
CA ASP A 168 1.83 -16.47 0.51
C ASP A 168 0.67 -17.45 0.64
N VAL A 169 0.06 -17.54 1.83
CA VAL A 169 -1.12 -18.38 2.07
C VAL A 169 -2.29 -17.93 1.21
N ILE A 170 -2.47 -16.61 1.11
CA ILE A 170 -3.55 -16.04 0.29
C ILE A 170 -3.23 -16.16 -1.20
N GLN A 171 -1.98 -15.96 -1.63
CA GLN A 171 -1.58 -16.22 -3.03
C GLN A 171 -1.90 -17.66 -3.45
N ALA A 172 -1.65 -18.63 -2.59
CA ALA A 172 -1.98 -20.04 -2.84
C ALA A 172 -3.51 -20.24 -2.93
N ALA A 173 -4.24 -19.69 -1.96
CA ALA A 173 -5.69 -19.91 -1.83
C ALA A 173 -6.51 -19.25 -2.95
N CYS A 174 -6.11 -18.05 -3.41
CA CYS A 174 -6.87 -17.26 -4.41
C CYS A 174 -6.57 -17.64 -5.88
N GLY A 175 -5.77 -18.69 -6.12
CA GLY A 175 -5.42 -19.16 -7.46
C GLY A 175 -4.24 -18.43 -8.11
N LEU A 176 -3.66 -17.40 -7.48
CA LEU A 176 -2.57 -16.62 -8.06
C LEU A 176 -1.30 -17.44 -8.23
N ALA A 177 -0.94 -18.29 -7.24
CA ALA A 177 0.20 -19.19 -7.35
C ALA A 177 0.04 -20.18 -8.50
N SER A 178 -1.17 -20.69 -8.73
CA SER A 178 -1.49 -21.54 -9.88
C SER A 178 -1.34 -20.80 -11.22
N LEU A 179 -1.80 -19.55 -11.30
CA LEU A 179 -1.64 -18.71 -12.49
C LEU A 179 -0.17 -18.39 -12.78
N ASN A 180 0.61 -18.09 -11.76
CA ASN A 180 2.05 -17.79 -11.91
C ASN A 180 2.87 -19.00 -12.39
N SER A 181 2.34 -20.20 -12.21
CA SER A 181 2.99 -21.47 -12.55
C SER A 181 2.64 -21.99 -13.94
N LEU A 182 1.85 -21.25 -14.72
CA LEU A 182 1.46 -21.70 -16.05
C LEU A 182 2.67 -22.01 -16.94
N GLY A 183 2.73 -23.28 -17.40
CA GLY A 183 3.84 -23.81 -18.18
C GLY A 183 5.06 -24.27 -17.37
N ARG A 184 4.94 -24.35 -16.05
CA ARG A 184 5.93 -24.92 -15.11
C ARG A 184 5.38 -26.17 -14.43
N GLU A 185 6.27 -27.03 -13.92
CA GLU A 185 5.86 -28.27 -13.25
C GLU A 185 5.33 -28.02 -11.83
N THR A 186 5.78 -26.96 -11.19
CA THR A 186 5.44 -26.64 -9.78
C THR A 186 4.78 -25.29 -9.64
N PRO A 187 3.81 -25.15 -8.72
CA PRO A 187 3.26 -23.85 -8.32
C PRO A 187 4.36 -22.92 -7.78
N GLU A 188 4.25 -21.62 -8.12
CA GLU A 188 5.18 -20.60 -7.64
C GLU A 188 4.43 -19.37 -7.18
N TYR A 189 4.90 -18.78 -6.07
CA TYR A 189 4.42 -17.48 -5.64
C TYR A 189 4.94 -16.37 -6.55
N PHE A 190 4.16 -15.32 -6.71
CA PHE A 190 4.68 -14.08 -7.25
C PHE A 190 5.65 -13.47 -6.22
N PRO A 191 6.92 -13.15 -6.59
CA PRO A 191 7.95 -12.75 -5.63
C PRO A 191 7.75 -11.31 -5.13
N SER A 192 6.59 -11.02 -4.58
CA SER A 192 6.20 -9.74 -3.99
C SER A 192 5.00 -9.95 -3.07
N LEU A 193 4.89 -9.16 -2.02
CA LEU A 193 3.75 -9.16 -1.08
C LEU A 193 2.50 -8.58 -1.77
N ILE A 194 2.02 -9.28 -2.80
CA ILE A 194 0.97 -8.77 -3.69
C ILE A 194 -0.40 -8.81 -3.03
N ALA A 195 -0.68 -9.83 -2.21
CA ALA A 195 -1.94 -9.95 -1.49
C ALA A 195 -2.06 -8.86 -0.41
N ASP A 196 -1.01 -8.65 0.37
CA ASP A 196 -0.94 -7.57 1.36
C ASP A 196 -1.14 -6.19 0.71
N LYS A 197 -0.40 -5.90 -0.35
CA LYS A 197 -0.45 -4.57 -0.99
C LYS A 197 -1.79 -4.31 -1.66
N THR A 198 -2.35 -5.28 -2.35
CA THR A 198 -3.66 -5.15 -3.02
C THR A 198 -4.77 -4.95 -2.00
N THR A 199 -4.78 -5.77 -0.93
CA THR A 199 -5.77 -5.65 0.14
C THR A 199 -5.58 -4.35 0.93
N GLY A 200 -4.33 -3.90 1.13
CA GLY A 200 -4.06 -2.59 1.74
C GLY A 200 -4.64 -1.42 0.94
N MET A 201 -4.54 -1.45 -0.39
CA MET A 201 -5.21 -0.46 -1.26
C MET A 201 -6.74 -0.57 -1.21
N ALA A 202 -7.29 -1.79 -1.17
CA ALA A 202 -8.72 -2.00 -0.97
C ALA A 202 -9.20 -1.44 0.37
N LEU A 203 -8.41 -1.60 1.44
CA LEU A 203 -8.70 -1.05 2.75
C LEU A 203 -8.74 0.49 2.73
N VAL A 204 -7.81 1.14 2.03
CA VAL A 204 -7.87 2.61 1.84
C VAL A 204 -9.19 3.01 1.18
N ASN A 205 -9.58 2.36 0.09
CA ASN A 205 -10.84 2.65 -0.61
C ASN A 205 -12.05 2.46 0.31
N ALA A 206 -12.07 1.41 1.11
CA ALA A 206 -13.15 1.11 2.05
C ALA A 206 -13.24 2.16 3.17
N VAL A 207 -12.12 2.58 3.74
CA VAL A 207 -12.06 3.67 4.73
C VAL A 207 -12.58 4.97 4.14
N LEU A 208 -12.14 5.34 2.93
CA LEU A 208 -12.59 6.58 2.28
C LEU A 208 -14.09 6.55 1.98
N ALA A 209 -14.63 5.42 1.51
CA ALA A 209 -16.07 5.26 1.28
C ALA A 209 -16.88 5.37 2.58
N ALA A 210 -16.40 4.77 3.68
CA ALA A 210 -17.04 4.86 4.98
C ALA A 210 -16.99 6.28 5.58
N LEU A 211 -15.87 7.00 5.40
CA LEU A 211 -15.74 8.39 5.80
C LEU A 211 -16.69 9.31 4.99
N LEU A 212 -16.84 9.06 3.69
CA LEU A 212 -17.80 9.79 2.85
C LEU A 212 -19.24 9.52 3.30
N TYR A 213 -19.58 8.27 3.63
CA TYR A 213 -20.89 7.93 4.22
C TYR A 213 -21.10 8.69 5.54
N ARG A 214 -20.12 8.65 6.43
CA ARG A 214 -20.18 9.37 7.72
C ARG A 214 -20.33 10.86 7.51
N ALA A 215 -19.62 11.47 6.57
CA ALA A 215 -19.74 12.91 6.29
C ALA A 215 -21.15 13.32 5.84
N ARG A 216 -21.90 12.40 5.20
CA ARG A 216 -23.27 12.66 4.70
C ARG A 216 -24.34 12.36 5.71
N THR A 217 -24.10 11.44 6.63
CA THR A 217 -25.14 10.88 7.54
C THR A 217 -24.88 11.16 9.02
N GLY A 218 -23.64 11.50 9.38
CA GLY A 218 -23.18 11.56 10.77
C GLY A 218 -22.96 10.21 11.42
N GLN A 219 -23.12 9.08 10.69
CA GLN A 219 -23.07 7.74 11.25
C GLN A 219 -21.76 7.03 10.88
N GLY A 220 -21.12 6.41 11.88
CA GLY A 220 -20.04 5.46 11.67
C GLY A 220 -20.55 4.09 11.23
N GLN A 221 -19.63 3.18 10.95
CA GLN A 221 -19.96 1.80 10.58
C GLN A 221 -18.79 0.83 10.79
N TYR A 222 -19.12 -0.45 10.88
CA TYR A 222 -18.16 -1.55 10.73
C TYR A 222 -17.85 -1.78 9.26
N VAL A 223 -16.58 -1.93 8.95
CA VAL A 223 -16.08 -2.24 7.60
C VAL A 223 -15.14 -3.43 7.71
N GLU A 224 -15.41 -4.46 6.95
CA GLU A 224 -14.54 -5.63 6.83
C GLU A 224 -13.89 -5.68 5.47
N VAL A 225 -12.57 -5.92 5.43
CA VAL A 225 -11.81 -6.09 4.20
C VAL A 225 -11.01 -7.39 4.30
N PRO A 226 -11.58 -8.52 3.87
CA PRO A 226 -10.93 -9.82 3.93
C PRO A 226 -9.93 -9.99 2.78
N MET A 227 -8.70 -10.46 3.08
CA MET A 227 -7.64 -10.65 2.09
C MET A 227 -8.02 -11.67 1.03
N PHE A 228 -8.55 -12.81 1.45
CA PHE A 228 -8.86 -13.92 0.55
C PHE A 228 -9.89 -13.50 -0.49
N GLU A 229 -11.03 -12.98 -0.07
CA GLU A 229 -12.12 -12.58 -0.97
C GLU A 229 -11.68 -11.39 -1.85
N THR A 230 -10.91 -10.46 -1.31
CA THR A 230 -10.33 -9.36 -2.08
C THR A 230 -9.42 -9.88 -3.19
N MET A 231 -8.56 -10.84 -2.88
CA MET A 231 -7.65 -11.43 -3.86
C MET A 231 -8.32 -12.37 -4.84
N VAL A 232 -9.38 -13.08 -4.43
CA VAL A 232 -10.23 -13.84 -5.36
C VAL A 232 -10.91 -12.91 -6.35
N ALA A 233 -11.50 -11.82 -5.89
CA ALA A 233 -12.11 -10.81 -6.76
C ALA A 233 -11.06 -10.18 -7.71
N PHE A 234 -9.87 -9.88 -7.24
CA PHE A 234 -8.75 -9.39 -8.04
C PHE A 234 -8.36 -10.42 -9.13
N THR A 235 -8.15 -11.68 -8.75
CA THR A 235 -7.74 -12.75 -9.67
C THR A 235 -8.81 -13.08 -10.71
N LEU A 236 -10.07 -13.08 -10.32
CA LEU A 236 -11.19 -13.45 -11.18
C LEU A 236 -11.74 -12.29 -12.02
N ALA A 237 -11.22 -11.07 -11.90
CA ALA A 237 -11.69 -9.93 -12.69
C ALA A 237 -11.70 -10.25 -14.19
N GLU A 238 -10.64 -10.89 -14.70
CA GLU A 238 -10.59 -11.39 -16.08
C GLU A 238 -10.64 -12.93 -16.15
N HIS A 239 -10.25 -13.64 -15.08
CA HIS A 239 -10.13 -15.09 -15.08
C HIS A 239 -11.41 -15.85 -14.67
N LEU A 240 -12.51 -15.17 -14.32
CA LEU A 240 -13.78 -15.85 -14.15
C LEU A 240 -14.19 -16.56 -15.46
N GLY A 241 -13.89 -15.95 -16.62
CA GLY A 241 -13.94 -16.60 -17.94
C GLY A 241 -15.30 -17.21 -18.26
N GLY A 242 -15.30 -18.49 -18.64
CA GLY A 242 -16.53 -19.22 -18.95
C GLY A 242 -17.44 -19.44 -17.76
N LEU A 243 -16.90 -19.41 -16.53
CA LEU A 243 -17.71 -19.52 -15.30
C LEU A 243 -18.66 -18.33 -15.08
N THR A 244 -18.52 -17.26 -15.88
CA THR A 244 -19.46 -16.13 -15.89
C THR A 244 -20.88 -16.55 -16.33
N PHE A 245 -20.97 -17.63 -17.11
CA PHE A 245 -22.25 -18.11 -17.71
C PHE A 245 -22.73 -19.37 -17.02
N GLU A 246 -24.06 -19.54 -16.99
CA GLU A 246 -24.72 -20.72 -16.41
C GLU A 246 -25.68 -21.32 -17.44
N PRO A 247 -25.44 -22.55 -17.98
CA PRO A 247 -24.27 -23.39 -17.70
C PRO A 247 -22.99 -22.83 -18.33
N SER A 248 -21.86 -23.13 -17.70
CA SER A 248 -20.55 -22.63 -18.17
C SER A 248 -20.15 -23.30 -19.50
N PRO A 249 -19.87 -22.52 -20.56
CA PRO A 249 -19.40 -23.07 -21.83
C PRO A 249 -17.92 -23.50 -21.79
N THR A 250 -17.14 -22.96 -20.86
CA THR A 250 -15.73 -23.30 -20.63
C THR A 250 -15.42 -23.14 -19.15
N GLY A 251 -14.25 -23.59 -18.69
CA GLY A 251 -13.77 -23.33 -17.33
C GLY A 251 -13.33 -21.87 -17.09
N ALA A 252 -12.76 -21.64 -15.92
CA ALA A 252 -12.10 -20.38 -15.58
C ALA A 252 -10.90 -20.12 -16.50
N GLY A 253 -10.51 -18.85 -16.58
CA GLY A 253 -9.31 -18.42 -17.28
C GLY A 253 -9.54 -17.55 -18.51
N TYR A 254 -8.71 -16.53 -18.65
CA TYR A 254 -8.70 -15.67 -19.84
C TYR A 254 -7.74 -16.22 -20.90
N ALA A 255 -8.29 -16.93 -21.88
CA ALA A 255 -7.51 -17.70 -22.86
C ALA A 255 -6.40 -16.89 -23.56
N ARG A 256 -6.62 -15.59 -23.82
CA ARG A 256 -5.63 -14.72 -24.47
C ARG A 256 -4.35 -14.53 -23.64
N LEU A 257 -4.45 -14.55 -22.30
CA LEU A 257 -3.30 -14.51 -21.42
C LEU A 257 -2.69 -15.90 -21.22
N LEU A 258 -3.56 -16.92 -21.01
CA LEU A 258 -3.11 -18.26 -20.63
C LEU A 258 -2.52 -19.05 -21.79
N LYS A 259 -3.09 -18.91 -23.00
CA LYS A 259 -2.68 -19.68 -24.20
C LYS A 259 -1.85 -18.90 -25.20
N GLY A 260 -1.78 -17.58 -25.06
CA GLY A 260 -1.25 -16.70 -26.09
C GLY A 260 0.28 -16.59 -26.13
N GLY A 261 1.04 -17.28 -25.28
CA GLY A 261 2.51 -17.15 -25.24
C GLY A 261 3.01 -15.74 -24.96
N ARG A 262 2.18 -14.92 -24.32
CA ARG A 262 2.44 -13.50 -24.04
C ARG A 262 3.50 -13.35 -22.95
N LYS A 263 4.71 -12.99 -23.36
CA LYS A 263 5.87 -12.78 -22.48
C LYS A 263 6.81 -11.76 -23.12
N PRO A 264 7.76 -11.18 -22.37
CA PRO A 264 8.81 -10.37 -22.95
C PRO A 264 9.50 -11.10 -24.12
N ALA A 265 9.62 -10.41 -25.25
CA ALA A 265 10.26 -10.99 -26.45
C ALA A 265 11.77 -10.80 -26.39
N PRO A 266 12.58 -11.80 -26.78
CA PRO A 266 14.04 -11.66 -26.83
C PRO A 266 14.45 -10.69 -27.96
N THR A 267 15.50 -9.91 -27.72
CA THR A 267 16.16 -9.07 -28.71
C THR A 267 17.61 -9.52 -28.91
N LEU A 268 18.34 -8.88 -29.78
CA LEU A 268 19.75 -9.20 -30.01
C LEU A 268 20.61 -9.01 -28.74
N ASP A 269 20.24 -8.06 -27.87
CA ASP A 269 21.00 -7.64 -26.69
C ASP A 269 20.22 -7.76 -25.36
N GLY A 270 19.05 -8.39 -25.37
CA GLY A 270 18.26 -8.54 -24.14
C GLY A 270 16.80 -8.93 -24.40
N HIS A 271 15.87 -8.20 -23.82
CA HIS A 271 14.44 -8.44 -23.94
C HIS A 271 13.65 -7.12 -24.04
N ILE A 272 12.53 -7.18 -24.73
CA ILE A 272 11.58 -6.07 -24.89
C ILE A 272 10.16 -6.52 -24.56
N ALA A 273 9.42 -5.69 -23.84
CA ALA A 273 7.96 -5.76 -23.80
C ALA A 273 7.42 -4.97 -24.99
N VAL A 274 6.75 -5.65 -25.92
CA VAL A 274 6.13 -5.04 -27.09
C VAL A 274 4.74 -5.62 -27.29
N LEU A 275 3.74 -4.74 -27.50
CA LEU A 275 2.35 -5.14 -27.54
C LEU A 275 1.62 -4.53 -28.74
N PRO A 276 1.71 -5.14 -29.94
CA PRO A 276 0.82 -4.80 -31.02
C PRO A 276 -0.61 -5.21 -30.64
N TYR A 277 -1.50 -4.21 -30.46
CA TYR A 277 -2.85 -4.48 -29.92
C TYR A 277 -3.93 -4.57 -31.00
N THR A 278 -3.85 -3.70 -32.01
CA THR A 278 -4.80 -3.63 -33.14
C THR A 278 -4.29 -4.40 -34.35
N GLY A 279 -5.16 -4.63 -35.34
CA GLY A 279 -4.75 -5.21 -36.64
C GLY A 279 -3.74 -4.34 -37.37
N GLU A 280 -3.88 -3.03 -37.23
CA GLU A 280 -2.96 -2.04 -37.81
C GLU A 280 -1.58 -2.13 -37.14
N HIS A 281 -1.51 -2.24 -35.81
CA HIS A 281 -0.25 -2.45 -35.09
C HIS A 281 0.45 -3.73 -35.54
N TRP A 282 -0.28 -4.85 -35.68
CA TRP A 282 0.32 -6.11 -36.15
C TRP A 282 0.80 -6.01 -37.59
N SER A 283 0.01 -5.41 -38.48
CA SER A 283 0.43 -5.19 -39.89
C SER A 283 1.68 -4.32 -39.95
N ALA A 284 1.71 -3.21 -39.23
CA ALA A 284 2.85 -2.30 -39.19
C ALA A 284 4.09 -2.97 -38.58
N PHE A 285 3.93 -3.75 -37.50
CA PHE A 285 5.02 -4.50 -36.90
C PHE A 285 5.62 -5.52 -37.86
N PHE A 286 4.79 -6.38 -38.47
CA PHE A 286 5.25 -7.38 -39.43
C PHE A 286 5.96 -6.75 -40.67
N LYS A 287 5.43 -5.65 -41.15
CA LYS A 287 6.07 -4.89 -42.23
C LYS A 287 7.45 -4.35 -41.82
N ALA A 288 7.54 -3.76 -40.61
CA ALA A 288 8.81 -3.23 -40.10
C ALA A 288 9.83 -4.34 -39.79
N ALA A 289 9.35 -5.53 -39.46
CA ALA A 289 10.16 -6.73 -39.26
C ALA A 289 10.56 -7.43 -40.59
N GLY A 290 10.14 -6.92 -41.74
CA GLY A 290 10.44 -7.52 -43.04
C GLY A 290 9.57 -8.71 -43.43
N ARG A 291 8.46 -8.93 -42.70
CA ARG A 291 7.52 -10.06 -42.91
C ARG A 291 6.09 -9.57 -43.11
N PRO A 292 5.81 -8.72 -44.13
CA PRO A 292 4.46 -8.23 -44.37
C PRO A 292 3.46 -9.34 -44.75
N ASP A 293 3.94 -10.49 -45.27
CA ASP A 293 3.18 -11.69 -45.56
C ASP A 293 2.42 -12.27 -44.35
N LEU A 294 2.92 -12.09 -43.14
CA LEU A 294 2.33 -12.57 -41.93
C LEU A 294 1.01 -11.86 -41.57
N ALA A 295 0.84 -10.62 -42.04
CA ALA A 295 -0.42 -9.89 -41.83
C ALA A 295 -1.60 -10.57 -42.53
N GLU A 296 -1.43 -11.05 -43.76
CA GLU A 296 -2.42 -11.80 -44.49
C GLU A 296 -2.55 -13.22 -43.95
N LYS A 297 -1.42 -13.93 -43.73
CA LYS A 297 -1.37 -15.29 -43.15
C LYS A 297 -2.22 -15.43 -41.89
N TYR A 298 -2.15 -14.46 -40.99
CA TYR A 298 -2.87 -14.48 -39.73
C TYR A 298 -4.21 -13.75 -39.75
N GLY A 299 -4.58 -13.14 -40.91
CA GLY A 299 -5.82 -12.39 -41.05
C GLY A 299 -5.94 -11.27 -40.00
N VAL A 300 -4.85 -10.47 -39.82
CA VAL A 300 -4.77 -9.56 -38.68
C VAL A 300 -5.79 -8.41 -38.70
N ALA A 301 -6.45 -8.17 -39.83
CA ALA A 301 -7.55 -7.22 -39.94
C ALA A 301 -8.80 -7.69 -39.19
N ASP A 302 -9.04 -9.00 -39.17
CA ASP A 302 -10.17 -9.59 -38.44
C ASP A 302 -9.82 -9.91 -36.99
N ARG A 303 -10.69 -9.50 -36.06
CA ARG A 303 -10.48 -9.68 -34.62
C ARG A 303 -10.53 -11.15 -34.20
N GLN A 304 -11.40 -11.95 -34.82
CA GLN A 304 -11.54 -13.38 -34.46
C GLN A 304 -10.33 -14.17 -34.94
N ALA A 305 -9.89 -13.92 -36.17
CA ALA A 305 -8.67 -14.51 -36.74
C ALA A 305 -7.44 -14.17 -35.88
N ARG A 306 -7.26 -12.90 -35.47
CA ARG A 306 -6.17 -12.51 -34.54
C ARG A 306 -6.21 -13.28 -33.24
N ASN A 307 -7.39 -13.41 -32.62
CA ASN A 307 -7.51 -14.12 -31.36
C ASN A 307 -7.22 -15.62 -31.51
N ALA A 308 -7.61 -16.22 -32.62
CA ALA A 308 -7.33 -17.61 -32.92
C ALA A 308 -5.83 -17.88 -33.15
N ASN A 309 -5.14 -16.93 -33.80
CA ASN A 309 -3.74 -17.08 -34.20
C ASN A 309 -2.75 -16.42 -33.21
N ILE A 310 -3.21 -15.88 -32.10
CA ILE A 310 -2.43 -14.99 -31.21
C ILE A 310 -1.13 -15.64 -30.69
N ALA A 311 -1.15 -16.92 -30.37
CA ALA A 311 0.02 -17.65 -29.89
C ALA A 311 1.11 -17.77 -30.98
N ALA A 312 0.71 -18.10 -32.21
CA ALA A 312 1.62 -18.17 -33.33
C ALA A 312 2.21 -16.79 -33.69
N MET A 313 1.38 -15.75 -33.64
CA MET A 313 1.80 -14.36 -33.89
C MET A 313 2.86 -13.91 -32.85
N TYR A 314 2.67 -14.21 -31.57
CA TYR A 314 3.70 -13.92 -30.54
C TYR A 314 4.97 -14.78 -30.71
N GLY A 315 4.83 -16.01 -31.19
CA GLY A 315 5.96 -16.87 -31.53
C GLY A 315 6.81 -16.26 -32.65
N ASP A 316 6.17 -15.92 -33.78
CA ASP A 316 6.85 -15.28 -34.90
C ASP A 316 7.45 -13.91 -34.50
N MET A 317 6.72 -13.14 -33.68
CA MET A 317 7.23 -11.87 -33.14
C MET A 317 8.54 -12.08 -32.35
N ALA A 318 8.57 -13.08 -31.48
CA ALA A 318 9.75 -13.39 -30.67
C ALA A 318 10.98 -13.77 -31.53
N GLU A 319 10.77 -14.46 -32.65
CA GLU A 319 11.87 -14.76 -33.59
C GLU A 319 12.33 -13.51 -34.36
N MET A 320 11.41 -12.65 -34.77
CA MET A 320 11.75 -11.42 -35.46
C MET A 320 12.48 -10.41 -34.58
N THR A 321 12.07 -10.30 -33.31
CA THR A 321 12.70 -9.36 -32.37
C THR A 321 14.15 -9.68 -32.07
N ARG A 322 14.59 -10.94 -32.18
CA ARG A 322 16.00 -11.36 -32.05
C ARG A 322 16.97 -10.73 -33.04
N GLN A 323 16.44 -10.21 -34.17
CA GLN A 323 17.26 -9.73 -35.29
C GLN A 323 17.80 -8.31 -35.07
N ARG A 324 17.32 -7.60 -34.05
CA ARG A 324 17.73 -6.21 -33.75
C ARG A 324 17.89 -5.99 -32.27
N THR A 325 18.61 -4.93 -31.93
CA THR A 325 18.77 -4.50 -30.54
C THR A 325 17.45 -3.98 -29.91
N THR A 326 17.38 -3.98 -28.61
CA THR A 326 16.25 -3.40 -27.86
C THR A 326 16.03 -1.94 -28.24
N ALA A 327 17.10 -1.15 -28.37
CA ALA A 327 17.03 0.27 -28.73
C ALA A 327 16.45 0.48 -30.15
N GLU A 328 16.86 -0.34 -31.13
CA GLU A 328 16.33 -0.28 -32.47
C GLU A 328 14.82 -0.59 -32.52
N TRP A 329 14.39 -1.63 -31.79
CA TRP A 329 12.97 -1.98 -31.70
C TRP A 329 12.15 -0.89 -31.01
N LEU A 330 12.65 -0.29 -29.93
CA LEU A 330 11.97 0.82 -29.25
C LEU A 330 11.76 2.01 -30.19
N ASN A 331 12.78 2.35 -30.99
CA ASN A 331 12.65 3.43 -31.96
C ASN A 331 11.65 3.09 -33.09
N ILE A 332 11.61 1.84 -33.55
CA ILE A 332 10.62 1.37 -34.54
C ILE A 332 9.22 1.46 -33.94
N CYS A 333 9.02 0.91 -32.78
CA CYS A 333 7.72 0.89 -32.11
C CYS A 333 7.20 2.31 -31.83
N ALA A 334 8.07 3.22 -31.38
CA ALA A 334 7.71 4.62 -31.17
C ALA A 334 7.21 5.32 -32.44
N LYS A 335 7.85 5.04 -33.59
CA LYS A 335 7.41 5.59 -34.91
C LYS A 335 6.09 5.01 -35.42
N LEU A 336 5.73 3.81 -34.94
CA LEU A 336 4.52 3.09 -35.36
C LEU A 336 3.39 3.20 -34.30
N ASP A 337 3.60 3.98 -33.25
CA ASP A 337 2.68 4.11 -32.11
C ASP A 337 2.33 2.74 -31.45
N ILE A 338 3.27 1.80 -31.47
CA ILE A 338 3.12 0.49 -30.84
C ILE A 338 3.66 0.56 -29.42
N PRO A 339 2.84 0.22 -28.39
CA PRO A 339 3.30 0.19 -27.00
C PRO A 339 4.49 -0.76 -26.83
N ALA A 340 5.61 -0.22 -26.35
CA ALA A 340 6.84 -0.98 -26.10
C ALA A 340 7.69 -0.35 -25.01
N THR A 341 8.42 -1.18 -24.26
CA THR A 341 9.39 -0.73 -23.26
C THR A 341 10.48 -1.78 -23.07
N SER A 342 11.65 -1.37 -22.59
CA SER A 342 12.70 -2.29 -22.13
C SER A 342 12.29 -2.95 -20.81
N ILE A 343 12.90 -4.09 -20.47
CA ILE A 343 12.75 -4.69 -19.15
C ILE A 343 13.72 -3.99 -18.21
N VAL A 344 13.17 -3.32 -17.19
CA VAL A 344 13.94 -2.54 -16.23
C VAL A 344 14.21 -3.38 -14.98
N ALA A 345 15.48 -3.50 -14.58
CA ALA A 345 15.86 -4.13 -13.33
C ALA A 345 15.48 -3.23 -12.13
N LEU A 346 15.20 -3.83 -10.96
CA LEU A 346 14.80 -3.08 -9.75
C LEU A 346 15.82 -2.00 -9.38
N ASP A 347 17.12 -2.33 -9.45
CA ASP A 347 18.21 -1.41 -9.10
C ASP A 347 18.33 -0.22 -10.06
N ALA A 348 17.81 -0.34 -11.28
CA ALA A 348 17.82 0.73 -12.27
C ALA A 348 16.61 1.68 -12.18
N LEU A 349 15.59 1.34 -11.38
CA LEU A 349 14.39 2.19 -11.24
C LEU A 349 14.69 3.59 -10.70
N PRO A 350 15.58 3.81 -9.70
CA PRO A 350 15.91 5.14 -9.22
C PRO A 350 16.52 6.06 -10.29
N ASP A 351 17.20 5.49 -11.29
CA ASP A 351 17.85 6.22 -12.36
C ASP A 351 17.01 6.31 -13.64
N HIS A 352 15.78 5.77 -13.60
CA HIS A 352 14.89 5.81 -14.76
C HIS A 352 14.48 7.27 -15.08
N PRO A 353 14.72 7.77 -16.32
CA PRO A 353 14.55 9.20 -16.64
C PRO A 353 13.16 9.75 -16.34
N HIS A 354 12.10 8.98 -16.63
CA HIS A 354 10.72 9.39 -16.31
C HIS A 354 10.50 9.50 -14.81
N LEU A 355 11.00 8.54 -14.01
CA LEU A 355 10.82 8.53 -12.56
C LEU A 355 11.61 9.67 -11.89
N GLN A 356 12.78 10.03 -12.42
CA GLN A 356 13.52 11.21 -12.00
C GLN A 356 12.76 12.49 -12.35
N ALA A 357 12.27 12.63 -13.59
CA ALA A 357 11.54 13.81 -14.04
C ALA A 357 10.25 14.06 -13.23
N VAL A 358 9.55 13.01 -12.81
CA VAL A 358 8.35 13.15 -11.96
C VAL A 358 8.66 13.22 -10.47
N GLY A 359 9.92 13.08 -10.06
CA GLY A 359 10.36 13.18 -8.68
C GLY A 359 9.82 12.06 -7.79
N LEU A 360 9.74 10.82 -8.33
CA LEU A 360 9.18 9.68 -7.57
C LEU A 360 10.08 9.28 -6.40
N PHE A 361 11.40 9.32 -6.59
CA PHE A 361 12.38 9.01 -5.53
C PHE A 361 12.87 10.28 -4.88
N GLN A 362 12.84 10.33 -3.56
CA GLN A 362 13.30 11.48 -2.78
C GLN A 362 14.33 11.07 -1.75
N ALA A 363 15.43 11.83 -1.69
CA ALA A 363 16.38 11.75 -0.60
C ALA A 363 15.87 12.54 0.62
N ALA A 364 16.06 12.01 1.82
CA ALA A 364 15.72 12.67 3.08
C ALA A 364 16.74 12.32 4.17
N GLN A 365 16.72 13.09 5.26
CA GLN A 365 17.45 12.79 6.48
C GLN A 365 16.47 12.19 7.50
N HIS A 366 16.74 10.95 7.89
CA HIS A 366 16.01 10.31 8.97
C HIS A 366 16.72 10.58 10.30
N PRO A 367 16.01 10.88 11.39
CA PRO A 367 16.65 11.24 12.68
C PRO A 367 17.61 10.18 13.21
N SER A 368 17.34 8.89 13.03
CA SER A 368 18.17 7.78 13.50
C SER A 368 18.98 7.09 12.39
N GLU A 369 18.46 7.06 11.15
CA GLU A 369 19.06 6.29 10.06
C GLU A 369 19.96 7.14 9.14
N GLY A 370 20.01 8.47 9.35
CA GLY A 370 20.77 9.37 8.51
C GLY A 370 20.16 9.55 7.12
N ALA A 371 20.98 9.51 6.08
CA ALA A 371 20.52 9.69 4.71
C ALA A 371 19.74 8.45 4.23
N ILE A 372 18.47 8.64 3.89
CA ILE A 372 17.58 7.61 3.35
C ILE A 372 16.99 8.05 2.01
N ARG A 373 16.47 7.10 1.27
CA ARG A 373 15.66 7.34 0.06
C ARG A 373 14.29 6.70 0.24
N TYR A 374 13.25 7.41 -0.12
CA TYR A 374 11.89 6.86 -0.14
C TYR A 374 11.17 7.14 -1.46
N VAL A 375 10.10 6.39 -1.71
CA VAL A 375 9.21 6.57 -2.85
C VAL A 375 8.13 7.55 -2.44
N ASN A 376 8.00 8.68 -3.14
CA ASN A 376 6.95 9.67 -2.90
C ASN A 376 5.56 9.09 -3.17
N PRO A 377 4.50 9.62 -2.54
CA PRO A 377 3.14 9.29 -2.93
C PRO A 377 2.94 9.53 -4.44
N PRO A 378 2.54 8.49 -5.21
CA PRO A 378 2.41 8.64 -6.65
C PRO A 378 1.17 9.44 -7.06
N THR A 379 0.16 9.50 -6.17
CA THR A 379 -1.09 10.23 -6.42
C THR A 379 -0.88 11.73 -6.24
N ARG A 380 -1.32 12.52 -7.22
CA ARG A 380 -1.25 13.98 -7.19
C ARG A 380 -2.63 14.59 -7.07
N PHE A 381 -2.83 15.38 -6.02
CA PHE A 381 -4.01 16.22 -5.84
C PHE A 381 -3.59 17.68 -6.12
N ALA A 382 -4.28 18.35 -7.04
CA ALA A 382 -3.90 19.71 -7.45
C ALA A 382 -4.04 20.73 -6.33
N ALA A 383 -5.12 20.65 -5.55
CA ALA A 383 -5.41 21.59 -4.47
C ALA A 383 -4.81 21.17 -3.11
N THR A 384 -4.68 19.87 -2.87
CA THR A 384 -4.29 19.30 -1.57
C THR A 384 -3.22 18.22 -1.76
N PRO A 385 -1.97 18.59 -2.12
CA PRO A 385 -0.94 17.61 -2.49
C PRO A 385 -0.65 16.61 -1.39
N ALA A 386 -0.58 15.31 -1.74
CA ALA A 386 -0.06 14.29 -0.87
C ALA A 386 1.44 14.52 -0.59
N LYS A 387 1.86 14.37 0.67
CA LYS A 387 3.24 14.68 1.10
C LYS A 387 3.75 13.70 2.15
N VAL A 388 5.06 13.46 2.12
CA VAL A 388 5.78 12.89 3.26
C VAL A 388 6.08 14.03 4.23
N ARG A 389 5.43 14.04 5.39
CA ARG A 389 5.52 15.07 6.43
C ARG A 389 6.39 14.63 7.61
N LEU A 390 6.31 13.34 7.96
CA LEU A 390 7.03 12.74 9.06
C LEU A 390 7.79 11.51 8.57
N PRO A 391 9.04 11.29 9.00
CA PRO A 391 9.74 10.03 8.79
C PRO A 391 9.03 8.90 9.55
N ALA A 392 9.38 7.65 9.24
CA ALA A 392 8.90 6.51 10.01
C ALA A 392 9.40 6.61 11.48
N PRO A 393 8.55 6.43 12.49
CA PRO A 393 8.90 6.72 13.88
C PRO A 393 9.73 5.60 14.53
N LEU A 394 10.57 5.95 15.50
CA LEU A 394 11.09 5.00 16.47
C LEU A 394 9.94 4.42 17.30
N LEU A 395 10.12 3.24 17.88
CA LEU A 395 9.11 2.61 18.73
C LEU A 395 8.76 3.51 19.92
N GLY A 396 7.50 3.88 20.04
CA GLY A 396 7.02 4.73 21.12
C GLY A 396 7.54 6.18 21.09
N GLN A 397 8.11 6.64 19.98
CA GLN A 397 8.70 7.98 19.87
C GLN A 397 7.76 9.11 20.30
N HIS A 398 6.47 8.96 20.06
CA HIS A 398 5.46 9.99 20.32
C HIS A 398 4.56 9.66 21.51
N THR A 399 4.96 8.67 22.33
CA THR A 399 4.13 8.18 23.46
C THR A 399 3.69 9.32 24.39
N ARG A 400 4.63 10.15 24.84
CA ARG A 400 4.33 11.28 25.75
C ARG A 400 3.42 12.31 25.08
N GLU A 401 3.71 12.71 23.85
CA GLU A 401 2.93 13.68 23.10
C GLU A 401 1.48 13.22 22.92
N ILE A 402 1.26 11.97 22.48
CA ILE A 402 -0.06 11.38 22.26
C ILE A 402 -0.84 11.30 23.57
N LEU A 403 -0.20 10.92 24.67
CA LEU A 403 -0.87 10.83 25.97
C LEU A 403 -1.24 12.21 26.52
N LEU A 404 -0.41 13.23 26.36
CA LEU A 404 -0.75 14.60 26.72
C LEU A 404 -1.95 15.12 25.92
N GLU A 405 -1.98 14.87 24.61
CA GLU A 405 -3.13 15.20 23.75
C GLU A 405 -4.42 14.48 24.19
N ALA A 406 -4.28 13.25 24.70
CA ALA A 406 -5.38 12.50 25.29
C ALA A 406 -5.77 12.99 26.68
N GLY A 407 -5.12 14.03 27.21
CA GLY A 407 -5.42 14.68 28.49
C GLY A 407 -4.86 13.95 29.70
N TYR A 408 -3.80 13.14 29.56
CA TYR A 408 -3.02 12.62 30.68
C TYR A 408 -2.09 13.69 31.23
N GLU A 409 -1.92 13.73 32.55
CA GLU A 409 -0.93 14.59 33.19
C GLU A 409 0.47 13.92 33.17
N GLU A 410 1.53 14.70 33.26
CA GLU A 410 2.93 14.22 33.29
C GLU A 410 3.18 13.17 34.38
N LYS A 411 2.55 13.32 35.53
CA LYS A 411 2.65 12.37 36.66
C LYS A 411 2.02 11.02 36.31
N GLU A 412 0.88 11.05 35.61
CA GLU A 412 0.21 9.84 35.16
C GLU A 412 1.04 9.11 34.09
N ILE A 413 1.59 9.87 33.12
CA ILE A 413 2.46 9.32 32.07
C ILE A 413 3.72 8.68 32.70
N SER A 414 4.37 9.36 33.61
CA SER A 414 5.53 8.82 34.35
C SER A 414 5.16 7.53 35.11
N SER A 415 3.99 7.48 35.73
CA SER A 415 3.50 6.28 36.41
C SER A 415 3.25 5.12 35.45
N LEU A 416 2.67 5.38 34.27
CA LEU A 416 2.47 4.36 33.21
C LEU A 416 3.81 3.82 32.69
N GLN A 417 4.83 4.67 32.54
CA GLN A 417 6.18 4.25 32.13
C GLN A 417 6.85 3.37 33.20
N VAL A 418 6.80 3.77 34.48
CA VAL A 418 7.37 2.98 35.60
C VAL A 418 6.76 1.59 35.66
N ARG A 419 5.45 1.48 35.45
CA ARG A 419 4.71 0.21 35.42
C ARG A 419 4.83 -0.54 34.09
N ARG A 420 5.60 -0.05 33.14
CA ARG A 420 5.79 -0.61 31.80
C ARG A 420 4.47 -0.85 31.04
N VAL A 421 3.50 0.02 31.26
CA VAL A 421 2.26 0.04 30.46
C VAL A 421 2.53 0.70 29.11
N VAL A 422 3.41 1.69 29.10
CA VAL A 422 3.91 2.38 27.90
C VAL A 422 5.42 2.46 27.94
N THR A 423 6.04 2.55 26.76
CA THR A 423 7.46 2.88 26.61
C THR A 423 7.64 4.06 25.67
N GLN A 424 8.77 4.75 25.81
CA GLN A 424 9.17 5.82 24.93
C GLN A 424 10.64 5.63 24.56
N SER A 425 10.93 5.61 23.26
CA SER A 425 12.29 5.75 22.76
C SER A 425 12.67 7.23 22.82
N GLY A 426 13.80 7.50 23.45
CA GLY A 426 14.35 8.86 23.59
C GLY A 426 15.21 9.25 22.42
#